data_1c9fee6c60687689cd565364458f15cc
#
_entry.id   1c9fee6c60687689cd565364458f15cc
#
_cell.length_a   1.000
_cell.length_b   1.000
_cell.length_c   1.000
_cell.angle_alpha   90.00
_cell.angle_beta   90.00
_cell.angle_gamma   90.00
#
_symmetry.space_group_name_H-M   'P 1'
#
loop_
_entity.id
_entity.type
_entity.pdbx_description
1 polymer ?
#
loop_
_entity_poly.entity_id
_entity_poly.type
_entity_poly.pdbx_seq_one_letter_code
_entity_poly.pdbx_strand_id
1 'polypeptide(L)'
;MIYNGPGRLAPGDIDEPVIREPSDAIVRVTTGSICTSDLHIRAGAVPRAVPGIAVGHEFVGVVESIGSGVSNIKIGDRVAVNCETYCGECYFCRHGWVNNCTDPNGGWALGCRIDGGQAEKARIPFADNCLTPIPDDVSDEAALLTGDLLSTGYWAADIGEIEERDTVAVVGAGPTGICCAMMARAMGAGRIVLIDVDRTRLDFAMNHGYGDVVVDPSSEDADAVIEDLTEGRGADVVMEVAGGKDSLRTAWTVARPNAVVVIVAMYEEDQVLPLPEMYGKNLVFKTGGVDGCHCAEIMRMISEGRIDATPLITHRFPFSRIEEAYDLFSQRRDGVMKIAVTMDRRCSGV
;
A
#
# COMPACT_ATOMS: atom_id res chain seq x y z
N MET A 1 2.56 -9.22 -16.87
CA MET A 1 1.08 -9.15 -16.88
C MET A 1 0.65 -7.84 -17.51
N ILE A 2 -0.04 -7.86 -18.65
CA ILE A 2 -0.26 -6.67 -19.51
C ILE A 2 -1.71 -6.22 -19.42
N TYR A 3 -1.92 -4.93 -19.17
CA TYR A 3 -3.22 -4.29 -19.25
C TYR A 3 -3.55 -3.87 -20.69
N ASN A 4 -4.55 -4.50 -21.29
CA ASN A 4 -4.97 -4.26 -22.68
C ASN A 4 -6.30 -3.48 -22.79
N GLY A 5 -6.63 -2.70 -21.77
CA GLY A 5 -7.89 -1.97 -21.63
C GLY A 5 -8.88 -2.66 -20.69
N PRO A 6 -10.03 -2.01 -20.39
CA PRO A 6 -10.99 -2.50 -19.41
C PRO A 6 -11.41 -3.96 -19.62
N GLY A 7 -11.36 -4.75 -18.55
CA GLY A 7 -11.64 -6.18 -18.53
C GLY A 7 -10.53 -7.08 -19.10
N ARG A 8 -9.43 -6.50 -19.61
CA ARG A 8 -8.39 -7.26 -20.33
C ARG A 8 -7.03 -7.12 -19.67
N LEU A 9 -6.73 -8.03 -18.77
CA LEU A 9 -5.42 -8.22 -18.16
C LEU A 9 -4.95 -9.64 -18.47
N ALA A 10 -3.80 -9.79 -19.12
CA ALA A 10 -3.30 -11.08 -19.56
C ALA A 10 -1.77 -11.14 -19.60
N PRO A 11 -1.17 -12.32 -19.44
CA PRO A 11 0.26 -12.51 -19.73
C PRO A 11 0.59 -12.14 -21.18
N GLY A 12 1.79 -11.62 -21.40
CA GLY A 12 2.28 -11.26 -22.73
C GLY A 12 3.71 -10.74 -22.68
N ASP A 13 4.27 -10.43 -23.84
CA ASP A 13 5.62 -9.90 -23.96
C ASP A 13 5.58 -8.37 -24.08
N ILE A 14 6.57 -7.71 -23.48
CA ILE A 14 6.85 -6.29 -23.61
C ILE A 14 8.29 -6.11 -24.08
N ASP A 15 8.60 -4.94 -24.61
CA ASP A 15 9.95 -4.61 -25.01
C ASP A 15 10.90 -4.59 -23.78
N GLU A 16 12.16 -5.00 -23.99
CA GLU A 16 13.19 -4.92 -22.95
C GLU A 16 13.36 -3.45 -22.51
N PRO A 17 13.24 -3.16 -21.20
CA PRO A 17 13.37 -1.79 -20.74
C PRO A 17 14.79 -1.26 -20.94
N VAL A 18 14.90 0.01 -21.30
CA VAL A 18 16.18 0.71 -21.51
C VAL A 18 16.27 1.96 -20.64
N ILE A 19 17.48 2.37 -20.26
CA ILE A 19 17.76 3.67 -19.65
C ILE A 19 17.36 4.77 -20.65
N ARG A 20 16.44 5.63 -20.26
CA ARG A 20 15.97 6.77 -21.07
C ARG A 20 16.52 8.09 -20.57
N GLU A 21 16.63 8.22 -19.24
CA GLU A 21 17.12 9.42 -18.58
C GLU A 21 18.33 9.10 -17.68
N PRO A 22 19.23 10.07 -17.43
CA PRO A 22 20.38 9.86 -16.55
C PRO A 22 20.02 9.37 -15.14
N SER A 23 18.81 9.67 -14.65
CA SER A 23 18.32 9.30 -13.33
C SER A 23 17.63 7.93 -13.26
N ASP A 24 17.53 7.20 -14.37
CA ASP A 24 16.85 5.91 -14.43
C ASP A 24 17.73 4.77 -13.89
N ALA A 25 17.06 3.72 -13.41
CA ALA A 25 17.65 2.38 -13.25
C ALA A 25 16.79 1.32 -13.93
N ILE A 26 17.41 0.19 -14.29
CA ILE A 26 16.71 -1.03 -14.67
C ILE A 26 16.85 -2.02 -13.51
N VAL A 27 15.73 -2.48 -13.02
CA VAL A 27 15.64 -3.47 -11.96
C VAL A 27 15.14 -4.79 -12.54
N ARG A 28 15.92 -5.85 -12.36
CA ARG A 28 15.48 -7.22 -12.60
C ARG A 28 14.64 -7.63 -11.40
N VAL A 29 13.36 -7.87 -11.63
CA VAL A 29 12.40 -8.22 -10.59
C VAL A 29 12.70 -9.62 -10.06
N THR A 30 12.71 -9.78 -8.73
CA THR A 30 12.83 -11.09 -8.08
C THR A 30 11.50 -11.55 -7.52
N THR A 31 10.74 -10.63 -6.92
CA THR A 31 9.43 -10.90 -6.33
C THR A 31 8.54 -9.67 -6.50
N GLY A 32 7.34 -9.88 -6.98
CA GLY A 32 6.28 -8.88 -7.02
C GLY A 32 5.08 -9.31 -6.17
N SER A 33 4.07 -8.45 -6.13
CA SER A 33 2.80 -8.76 -5.48
C SER A 33 1.62 -8.39 -6.37
N ILE A 34 0.40 -8.78 -5.95
CA ILE A 34 -0.86 -8.36 -6.54
C ILE A 34 -1.54 -7.41 -5.55
N CYS A 35 -1.95 -6.25 -6.05
CA CYS A 35 -2.68 -5.24 -5.29
C CYS A 35 -4.14 -5.12 -5.76
N THR A 36 -5.01 -4.63 -4.89
CA THR A 36 -6.39 -4.28 -5.27
C THR A 36 -6.41 -3.22 -6.37
N SER A 37 -5.42 -2.32 -6.40
CA SER A 37 -5.26 -1.31 -7.45
C SER A 37 -5.08 -1.94 -8.85
N ASP A 38 -4.46 -3.13 -8.96
CA ASP A 38 -4.35 -3.86 -10.23
C ASP A 38 -5.74 -4.35 -10.70
N LEU A 39 -6.63 -4.71 -9.75
CA LEU A 39 -8.02 -5.06 -10.06
C LEU A 39 -8.82 -3.85 -10.51
N HIS A 40 -8.62 -2.67 -9.89
CA HIS A 40 -9.22 -1.41 -10.33
C HIS A 40 -8.74 -1.02 -11.74
N ILE A 41 -7.44 -1.18 -12.05
CA ILE A 41 -6.92 -0.99 -13.41
C ILE A 41 -7.62 -1.97 -14.37
N ARG A 42 -7.67 -3.26 -14.03
CA ARG A 42 -8.36 -4.28 -14.83
C ARG A 42 -9.82 -3.91 -15.08
N ALA A 43 -10.53 -3.43 -14.08
CA ALA A 43 -11.93 -3.02 -14.19
C ALA A 43 -12.14 -1.75 -15.03
N GLY A 44 -11.08 -0.96 -15.30
CA GLY A 44 -11.16 0.33 -15.97
C GLY A 44 -11.55 1.48 -15.04
N ALA A 45 -11.50 1.26 -13.72
CA ALA A 45 -11.83 2.27 -12.71
C ALA A 45 -10.69 3.29 -12.49
N VAL A 46 -9.54 3.11 -13.14
CA VAL A 46 -8.41 4.04 -13.10
C VAL A 46 -8.26 4.74 -14.46
N PRO A 47 -8.84 5.93 -14.66
CA PRO A 47 -8.88 6.59 -15.99
C PRO A 47 -7.51 6.93 -16.58
N ARG A 48 -6.48 7.09 -15.72
CA ARG A 48 -5.11 7.38 -16.14
C ARG A 48 -4.29 6.15 -16.55
N ALA A 49 -4.82 4.94 -16.35
CA ALA A 49 -4.12 3.71 -16.74
C ALA A 49 -3.99 3.59 -18.26
N VAL A 50 -2.79 3.30 -18.73
CA VAL A 50 -2.45 3.24 -20.16
C VAL A 50 -2.49 1.80 -20.66
N PRO A 51 -3.30 1.46 -21.67
CA PRO A 51 -3.27 0.14 -22.27
C PRO A 51 -1.92 -0.19 -22.94
N GLY A 52 -1.51 -1.45 -22.88
CA GLY A 52 -0.26 -1.97 -23.47
C GLY A 52 0.93 -2.02 -22.51
N ILE A 53 0.76 -1.61 -21.25
CA ILE A 53 1.83 -1.67 -20.24
C ILE A 53 1.74 -2.91 -19.36
N ALA A 54 2.87 -3.32 -18.80
CA ALA A 54 2.90 -4.27 -17.68
C ALA A 54 2.41 -3.59 -16.40
N VAL A 55 1.49 -4.23 -15.68
CA VAL A 55 0.99 -3.75 -14.39
C VAL A 55 1.94 -4.12 -13.24
N GLY A 56 1.56 -3.80 -12.01
CA GLY A 56 2.29 -4.10 -10.77
C GLY A 56 3.18 -2.94 -10.31
N HIS A 57 2.95 -2.50 -9.09
CA HIS A 57 3.67 -1.39 -8.46
C HIS A 57 4.28 -1.79 -7.10
N GLU A 58 4.10 -3.05 -6.69
CA GLU A 58 4.69 -3.63 -5.48
C GLU A 58 5.69 -4.71 -5.89
N PHE A 59 6.97 -4.43 -5.80
CA PHE A 59 8.01 -5.40 -6.14
C PHE A 59 9.38 -5.05 -5.56
N VAL A 60 10.20 -6.06 -5.48
CA VAL A 60 11.62 -5.99 -5.14
C VAL A 60 12.45 -6.63 -6.24
N GLY A 61 13.71 -6.29 -6.31
CA GLY A 61 14.59 -6.85 -7.34
C GLY A 61 16.05 -6.50 -7.13
N VAL A 62 16.82 -6.76 -8.18
CA VAL A 62 18.24 -6.47 -8.22
C VAL A 62 18.51 -5.46 -9.33
N VAL A 63 19.26 -4.42 -9.01
CA VAL A 63 19.65 -3.39 -9.98
C VAL A 63 20.57 -4.00 -11.04
N GLU A 64 20.18 -3.91 -12.30
CA GLU A 64 20.91 -4.50 -13.42
C GLU A 64 21.71 -3.45 -14.23
N SER A 65 21.16 -2.24 -14.35
CA SER A 65 21.85 -1.09 -14.95
C SER A 65 21.35 0.22 -14.35
N ILE A 66 22.18 1.26 -14.44
CA ILE A 66 21.88 2.61 -13.93
C ILE A 66 22.25 3.65 -14.95
N GLY A 67 21.52 4.75 -14.96
CA GLY A 67 21.87 5.96 -15.71
C GLY A 67 23.06 6.70 -15.09
N SER A 68 23.67 7.58 -15.87
CA SER A 68 24.91 8.30 -15.47
C SER A 68 24.72 9.29 -14.31
N GLY A 69 23.49 9.64 -13.98
CA GLY A 69 23.15 10.56 -12.89
C GLY A 69 22.79 9.87 -11.58
N VAL A 70 22.67 8.52 -11.57
CA VAL A 70 22.38 7.75 -10.36
C VAL A 70 23.62 7.65 -9.48
N SER A 71 23.48 7.95 -8.20
CA SER A 71 24.62 8.08 -7.26
C SER A 71 24.48 7.22 -6.00
N ASN A 72 23.27 7.01 -5.51
CA ASN A 72 23.02 6.33 -4.23
C ASN A 72 22.82 4.81 -4.37
N ILE A 73 22.58 4.34 -5.59
CA ILE A 73 22.30 2.95 -5.94
C ILE A 73 23.38 2.40 -6.86
N LYS A 74 23.72 1.12 -6.70
CA LYS A 74 24.75 0.43 -7.50
C LYS A 74 24.17 -0.79 -8.19
N ILE A 75 24.78 -1.16 -9.31
CA ILE A 75 24.50 -2.44 -9.98
C ILE A 75 24.79 -3.58 -9.02
N GLY A 76 23.84 -4.49 -8.88
CA GLY A 76 23.87 -5.63 -7.95
C GLY A 76 23.18 -5.39 -6.62
N ASP A 77 22.81 -4.15 -6.29
CA ASP A 77 22.04 -3.86 -5.07
C ASP A 77 20.69 -4.53 -5.12
N ARG A 78 20.29 -5.14 -4.02
CA ARG A 78 18.89 -5.57 -3.78
C ARG A 78 18.10 -4.35 -3.37
N VAL A 79 16.94 -4.13 -3.99
CA VAL A 79 16.15 -2.92 -3.78
C VAL A 79 14.65 -3.22 -3.66
N ALA A 80 13.99 -2.50 -2.76
CA ALA A 80 12.53 -2.33 -2.77
C ALA A 80 12.19 -1.11 -3.64
N VAL A 81 11.15 -1.25 -4.46
CA VAL A 81 10.72 -0.20 -5.38
C VAL A 81 9.52 0.53 -4.79
N ASN A 82 9.58 1.86 -4.79
CA ASN A 82 8.48 2.70 -4.36
C ASN A 82 7.36 2.70 -5.41
N CYS A 83 6.11 2.53 -4.99
CA CYS A 83 4.95 2.58 -5.88
C CYS A 83 4.75 3.97 -6.51
N GLU A 84 5.16 5.01 -5.80
CA GLU A 84 5.18 6.40 -6.27
C GLU A 84 6.57 6.78 -6.73
N THR A 85 6.73 7.09 -8.02
CA THR A 85 7.98 7.67 -8.53
C THR A 85 7.95 9.18 -8.43
N TYR A 86 9.09 9.84 -8.16
CA TYR A 86 9.08 11.29 -7.99
C TYR A 86 10.44 11.94 -8.25
N CYS A 87 10.39 13.17 -8.81
CA CYS A 87 11.61 13.88 -9.25
C CYS A 87 12.43 14.47 -8.08
N GLY A 88 11.84 14.68 -6.90
CA GLY A 88 12.51 15.32 -5.75
C GLY A 88 12.64 16.85 -5.83
N GLU A 89 12.37 17.49 -6.99
CA GLU A 89 12.70 18.90 -7.24
C GLU A 89 11.49 19.81 -7.41
N CYS A 90 10.34 19.28 -7.84
CA CYS A 90 9.14 20.10 -8.05
C CYS A 90 8.55 20.61 -6.72
N TYR A 91 7.62 21.54 -6.82
CA TYR A 91 6.97 22.13 -5.62
C TYR A 91 6.44 21.06 -4.67
N PHE A 92 5.70 20.08 -5.19
CA PHE A 92 5.08 19.04 -4.38
C PHE A 92 6.12 18.12 -3.74
N CYS A 93 7.12 17.66 -4.49
CA CYS A 93 8.17 16.80 -3.97
C CYS A 93 8.96 17.47 -2.83
N ARG A 94 9.27 18.76 -2.93
CA ARG A 94 9.96 19.52 -1.87
C ARG A 94 9.15 19.69 -0.59
N HIS A 95 7.83 19.45 -0.65
CA HIS A 95 6.94 19.47 0.52
C HIS A 95 6.57 18.06 1.01
N GLY A 96 7.18 17.01 0.47
CA GLY A 96 6.86 15.63 0.83
C GLY A 96 5.60 15.07 0.15
N TRP A 97 4.93 15.84 -0.70
CA TRP A 97 3.70 15.44 -1.41
C TRP A 97 4.04 14.78 -2.75
N VAL A 98 4.76 13.67 -2.69
CA VAL A 98 5.39 13.05 -3.87
C VAL A 98 4.38 12.41 -4.81
N ASN A 99 3.22 11.97 -4.31
CA ASN A 99 2.11 11.52 -5.15
C ASN A 99 1.66 12.58 -6.17
N ASN A 100 1.82 13.85 -5.85
CA ASN A 100 1.47 14.98 -6.71
C ASN A 100 2.65 15.48 -7.56
N CYS A 101 3.70 14.70 -7.72
CA CYS A 101 4.83 15.06 -8.57
C CYS A 101 4.38 15.48 -9.97
N THR A 102 4.88 16.63 -10.44
CA THR A 102 4.46 17.20 -11.73
C THR A 102 5.19 16.62 -12.94
N ASP A 103 6.21 15.77 -12.72
CA ASP A 103 6.89 15.08 -13.81
C ASP A 103 5.96 14.05 -14.46
N PRO A 104 6.00 13.86 -15.79
CA PRO A 104 5.19 12.83 -16.47
C PRO A 104 5.41 11.39 -15.97
N ASN A 105 6.61 11.09 -15.45
CA ASN A 105 6.92 9.80 -14.82
C ASN A 105 6.70 9.82 -13.30
N GLY A 106 6.16 10.89 -12.71
CA GLY A 106 5.98 11.05 -11.26
C GLY A 106 4.60 10.63 -10.77
N GLY A 107 4.45 10.47 -9.45
CA GLY A 107 3.26 9.92 -8.80
C GLY A 107 3.08 8.43 -9.10
N TRP A 108 1.87 7.91 -9.00
CA TRP A 108 1.60 6.52 -9.38
C TRP A 108 1.76 6.32 -10.89
N ALA A 109 3.02 6.13 -11.33
CA ALA A 109 3.36 5.88 -12.73
C ALA A 109 3.60 4.40 -13.01
N LEU A 110 4.37 3.70 -12.17
CA LEU A 110 4.68 2.27 -12.32
C LEU A 110 3.41 1.41 -12.31
N GLY A 111 3.28 0.54 -13.29
CA GLY A 111 2.13 -0.35 -13.44
C GLY A 111 0.79 0.34 -13.75
N CYS A 112 0.82 1.67 -13.99
CA CYS A 112 -0.36 2.47 -14.33
C CYS A 112 -0.19 3.25 -15.63
N ARG A 113 0.91 4.00 -15.77
CA ARG A 113 1.21 4.83 -16.95
C ARG A 113 2.48 4.40 -17.68
N ILE A 114 3.37 3.71 -16.99
CA ILE A 114 4.58 3.08 -17.50
C ILE A 114 4.64 1.64 -16.99
N ASP A 115 5.46 0.81 -17.60
CA ASP A 115 5.62 -0.59 -17.22
C ASP A 115 5.99 -0.73 -15.75
N GLY A 116 5.35 -1.68 -15.07
CA GLY A 116 5.55 -2.02 -13.67
C GLY A 116 6.27 -3.34 -13.46
N GLY A 117 6.20 -3.85 -12.22
CA GLY A 117 6.98 -4.98 -11.74
C GLY A 117 6.36 -6.36 -11.97
N GLN A 118 5.17 -6.48 -12.57
CA GLN A 118 4.67 -7.79 -13.00
C GLN A 118 5.24 -8.15 -14.40
N ALA A 119 6.57 -8.01 -14.50
CA ALA A 119 7.43 -8.32 -15.63
C ALA A 119 8.81 -8.74 -15.11
N GLU A 120 9.65 -9.34 -15.97
CA GLU A 120 10.99 -9.79 -15.58
C GLU A 120 11.90 -8.63 -15.21
N LYS A 121 11.69 -7.46 -15.84
CA LYS A 121 12.46 -6.23 -15.59
C LYS A 121 11.55 -5.01 -15.66
N ALA A 122 11.91 -3.98 -14.93
CA ALA A 122 11.23 -2.69 -14.96
C ALA A 122 12.24 -1.54 -15.00
N ARG A 123 11.90 -0.47 -15.74
CA ARG A 123 12.63 0.80 -15.71
C ARG A 123 12.06 1.65 -14.58
N ILE A 124 12.93 2.09 -13.68
CA ILE A 124 12.58 2.92 -12.55
C ILE A 124 13.10 4.33 -12.78
N PRO A 125 12.22 5.31 -13.03
CA PRO A 125 12.59 6.72 -13.08
C PRO A 125 13.06 7.22 -11.70
N PHE A 126 13.95 8.21 -11.69
CA PHE A 126 14.42 8.85 -10.44
C PHE A 126 14.93 7.84 -9.41
N ALA A 127 15.82 6.94 -9.84
CA ALA A 127 16.26 5.78 -9.09
C ALA A 127 16.75 6.11 -7.66
N ASP A 128 17.50 7.20 -7.47
CA ASP A 128 18.00 7.63 -6.16
C ASP A 128 16.87 8.01 -5.16
N ASN A 129 15.69 8.37 -5.67
CA ASN A 129 14.51 8.69 -4.86
C ASN A 129 13.56 7.51 -4.69
N CYS A 130 13.53 6.59 -5.66
CA CYS A 130 12.48 5.59 -5.79
C CYS A 130 12.93 4.17 -5.48
N LEU A 131 14.22 3.95 -5.28
CA LEU A 131 14.81 2.67 -4.89
C LEU A 131 15.37 2.75 -3.47
N THR A 132 14.94 1.80 -2.63
CA THR A 132 15.43 1.65 -1.26
C THR A 132 16.27 0.37 -1.18
N PRO A 133 17.59 0.46 -0.87
CA PRO A 133 18.42 -0.72 -0.67
C PRO A 133 17.86 -1.63 0.43
N ILE A 134 17.86 -2.93 0.16
CA ILE A 134 17.43 -3.95 1.12
C ILE A 134 18.68 -4.43 1.88
N PRO A 135 18.75 -4.28 3.20
CA PRO A 135 19.84 -4.80 4.02
C PRO A 135 19.99 -6.32 3.90
N ASP A 136 21.18 -6.84 4.15
CA ASP A 136 21.48 -8.29 4.03
C ASP A 136 20.66 -9.16 5.00
N ASP A 137 20.29 -8.62 6.15
CA ASP A 137 19.46 -9.26 7.18
C ASP A 137 17.96 -9.22 6.89
N VAL A 138 17.51 -8.47 5.87
CA VAL A 138 16.12 -8.36 5.44
C VAL A 138 15.87 -9.24 4.21
N SER A 139 14.86 -10.10 4.27
CA SER A 139 14.47 -10.94 3.13
C SER A 139 13.71 -10.12 2.06
N ASP A 140 13.67 -10.63 0.81
CA ASP A 140 12.88 -10.02 -0.26
C ASP A 140 11.39 -9.94 0.11
N GLU A 141 10.84 -10.96 0.79
CA GLU A 141 9.44 -10.96 1.23
C GLU A 141 9.17 -9.91 2.32
N ALA A 142 10.09 -9.72 3.27
CA ALA A 142 9.95 -8.70 4.29
C ALA A 142 10.00 -7.28 3.70
N ALA A 143 10.81 -7.10 2.66
CA ALA A 143 10.95 -5.83 1.94
C ALA A 143 9.82 -5.57 0.92
N LEU A 144 9.13 -6.62 0.44
CA LEU A 144 8.16 -6.54 -0.68
C LEU A 144 7.06 -5.50 -0.45
N LEU A 145 6.58 -5.40 0.79
CA LEU A 145 5.44 -4.54 1.11
C LEU A 145 5.85 -3.09 1.47
N THR A 146 7.16 -2.79 1.45
CA THR A 146 7.68 -1.46 1.83
C THR A 146 7.22 -0.36 0.89
N GLY A 147 7.26 -0.63 -0.42
CA GLY A 147 7.05 0.38 -1.45
C GLY A 147 5.61 0.89 -1.58
N ASP A 148 4.62 0.12 -1.11
CA ASP A 148 3.20 0.49 -1.20
C ASP A 148 2.48 0.32 0.14
N LEU A 149 2.20 -0.91 0.58
CA LEU A 149 1.32 -1.14 1.73
C LEU A 149 1.84 -0.52 3.02
N LEU A 150 3.10 -0.75 3.35
CA LEU A 150 3.70 -0.16 4.55
C LEU A 150 3.87 1.35 4.41
N SER A 151 4.19 1.84 3.20
CA SER A 151 4.22 3.28 2.91
C SER A 151 2.84 3.92 3.04
N THR A 152 1.78 3.24 2.57
CA THR A 152 0.40 3.69 2.74
C THR A 152 0.00 3.74 4.21
N GLY A 153 0.37 2.70 4.99
CA GLY A 153 0.16 2.69 6.44
C GLY A 153 0.91 3.80 7.16
N TYR A 154 2.18 4.03 6.79
CA TYR A 154 3.01 5.10 7.34
C TYR A 154 2.38 6.47 7.05
N TRP A 155 2.06 6.75 5.79
CA TRP A 155 1.41 7.97 5.36
C TRP A 155 0.09 8.22 6.10
N ALA A 156 -0.76 7.18 6.22
CA ALA A 156 -2.03 7.30 6.91
C ALA A 156 -1.86 7.65 8.40
N ALA A 157 -0.87 7.03 9.06
CA ALA A 157 -0.55 7.29 10.46
C ALA A 157 0.05 8.69 10.66
N ASP A 158 0.93 9.13 9.75
CA ASP A 158 1.57 10.45 9.79
C ASP A 158 0.54 11.59 9.62
N ILE A 159 -0.28 11.52 8.57
CA ILE A 159 -1.34 12.54 8.39
C ILE A 159 -2.48 12.40 9.42
N GLY A 160 -2.60 11.24 10.09
CA GLY A 160 -3.48 11.03 11.24
C GLY A 160 -3.09 11.86 12.45
N GLU A 161 -1.84 12.36 12.49
CA GLU A 161 -1.32 13.15 13.61
C GLU A 161 -1.41 12.39 14.95
N ILE A 162 -1.05 11.09 14.92
CA ILE A 162 -1.16 10.19 16.07
C ILE A 162 -0.27 10.67 17.20
N GLU A 163 -0.85 10.80 18.37
CA GLU A 163 -0.16 11.13 19.61
C GLU A 163 0.03 9.89 20.52
N GLU A 164 0.95 10.00 21.47
CA GLU A 164 1.18 8.93 22.44
C GLU A 164 -0.11 8.63 23.22
N ARG A 165 -0.49 7.34 23.26
CA ARG A 165 -1.67 6.80 23.95
C ARG A 165 -3.02 7.00 23.24
N ASP A 166 -3.05 7.55 22.04
CA ASP A 166 -4.27 7.64 21.27
C ASP A 166 -4.95 6.27 21.10
N THR A 167 -6.27 6.27 21.10
CA THR A 167 -7.07 5.15 20.59
C THR A 167 -7.31 5.37 19.11
N VAL A 168 -6.73 4.50 18.29
CA VAL A 168 -6.85 4.54 16.84
C VAL A 168 -7.82 3.45 16.39
N ALA A 169 -8.87 3.84 15.69
CA ALA A 169 -9.79 2.92 15.02
C ALA A 169 -9.42 2.77 13.53
N VAL A 170 -9.31 1.55 13.05
CA VAL A 170 -9.06 1.27 11.63
C VAL A 170 -10.28 0.52 11.08
N VAL A 171 -10.98 1.15 10.16
CA VAL A 171 -12.15 0.58 9.48
C VAL A 171 -11.67 -0.15 8.22
N GLY A 172 -11.61 -1.46 8.31
CA GLY A 172 -11.04 -2.38 7.33
C GLY A 172 -9.84 -3.13 7.89
N ALA A 173 -9.94 -4.45 8.09
CA ALA A 173 -8.87 -5.34 8.54
C ALA A 173 -8.20 -6.11 7.37
N GLY A 174 -8.25 -5.55 6.16
CA GLY A 174 -7.50 -6.05 5.02
C GLY A 174 -6.00 -5.72 5.14
N PRO A 175 -5.17 -6.14 4.17
CA PRO A 175 -3.71 -5.93 4.21
C PRO A 175 -3.31 -4.48 4.48
N THR A 176 -3.93 -3.52 3.81
CA THR A 176 -3.67 -2.09 4.02
C THR A 176 -4.07 -1.63 5.42
N GLY A 177 -5.25 -2.07 5.92
CA GLY A 177 -5.69 -1.71 7.26
C GLY A 177 -4.78 -2.27 8.35
N ILE A 178 -4.27 -3.48 8.18
CA ILE A 178 -3.28 -4.06 9.10
C ILE A 178 -1.97 -3.27 9.05
N CYS A 179 -1.51 -2.84 7.87
CA CYS A 179 -0.34 -1.96 7.77
C CYS A 179 -0.58 -0.59 8.43
N CYS A 180 -1.79 -0.01 8.28
CA CYS A 180 -2.18 1.20 9.01
C CYS A 180 -2.14 0.99 10.53
N ALA A 181 -2.69 -0.11 11.03
CA ALA A 181 -2.66 -0.47 12.45
C ALA A 181 -1.22 -0.64 12.97
N MET A 182 -0.38 -1.32 12.19
CA MET A 182 1.03 -1.55 12.51
C MET A 182 1.81 -0.22 12.59
N MET A 183 1.61 0.68 11.64
CA MET A 183 2.27 2.00 11.63
C MET A 183 1.71 2.93 12.71
N ALA A 184 0.41 2.90 12.97
CA ALA A 184 -0.19 3.62 14.09
C ALA A 184 0.45 3.20 15.43
N ARG A 185 0.63 1.90 15.64
CA ARG A 185 1.33 1.37 16.82
C ARG A 185 2.78 1.85 16.88
N ALA A 186 3.50 1.80 15.77
CA ALA A 186 4.89 2.20 15.69
C ALA A 186 5.10 3.71 15.93
N MET A 187 4.07 4.53 15.67
CA MET A 187 4.04 5.99 15.94
C MET A 187 3.52 6.36 17.33
N GLY A 188 3.12 5.39 18.16
CA GLY A 188 2.80 5.65 19.57
C GLY A 188 1.36 5.44 19.98
N ALA A 189 0.47 4.98 19.08
CA ALA A 189 -0.91 4.66 19.44
C ALA A 189 -0.96 3.71 20.65
N GLY A 190 -1.72 4.09 21.67
CA GLY A 190 -1.88 3.32 22.89
C GLY A 190 -2.82 2.12 22.72
N ARG A 191 -3.83 2.28 21.86
CA ARG A 191 -4.81 1.23 21.56
C ARG A 191 -5.17 1.24 20.08
N ILE A 192 -5.27 0.04 19.49
CA ILE A 192 -5.73 -0.18 18.12
C ILE A 192 -7.02 -0.98 18.14
N VAL A 193 -8.07 -0.43 17.52
CA VAL A 193 -9.35 -1.10 17.31
C VAL A 193 -9.52 -1.37 15.81
N LEU A 194 -9.63 -2.63 15.43
CA LEU A 194 -9.87 -3.03 14.03
C LEU A 194 -11.35 -3.34 13.82
N ILE A 195 -11.95 -2.76 12.80
CA ILE A 195 -13.39 -2.91 12.49
C ILE A 195 -13.49 -3.51 11.09
N ASP A 196 -14.07 -4.69 10.94
CA ASP A 196 -14.32 -5.33 9.64
C ASP A 196 -15.53 -6.26 9.74
N VAL A 197 -16.23 -6.47 8.63
CA VAL A 197 -17.33 -7.45 8.54
C VAL A 197 -16.82 -8.87 8.27
N ASP A 198 -15.55 -9.02 7.88
CA ASP A 198 -14.92 -10.32 7.62
C ASP A 198 -14.25 -10.86 8.89
N ARG A 199 -14.94 -11.78 9.55
CA ARG A 199 -14.45 -12.42 10.78
C ARG A 199 -13.09 -13.09 10.59
N THR A 200 -12.82 -13.66 9.42
CA THR A 200 -11.52 -14.32 9.13
C THR A 200 -10.35 -13.32 9.21
N ARG A 201 -10.56 -12.09 8.70
CA ARG A 201 -9.58 -11.01 8.78
C ARG A 201 -9.38 -10.49 10.20
N LEU A 202 -10.47 -10.34 10.94
CA LEU A 202 -10.40 -9.95 12.34
C LEU A 202 -9.65 -11.00 13.18
N ASP A 203 -9.96 -12.28 13.00
CA ASP A 203 -9.25 -13.37 13.67
C ASP A 203 -7.77 -13.43 13.27
N PHE A 204 -7.46 -13.22 11.98
CA PHE A 204 -6.09 -13.12 11.52
C PHE A 204 -5.33 -11.98 12.23
N ALA A 205 -5.93 -10.81 12.29
CA ALA A 205 -5.32 -9.63 12.93
C ALA A 205 -5.05 -9.86 14.42
N MET A 206 -6.01 -10.44 15.15
CA MET A 206 -5.85 -10.77 16.57
C MET A 206 -4.79 -11.83 16.81
N ASN A 207 -4.77 -12.89 16.01
CA ASN A 207 -3.81 -14.00 16.14
C ASN A 207 -2.35 -13.54 15.91
N HIS A 208 -2.15 -12.45 15.16
CA HIS A 208 -0.83 -11.88 14.89
C HIS A 208 -0.52 -10.63 15.73
N GLY A 209 -1.45 -10.21 16.62
CA GLY A 209 -1.21 -9.07 17.51
C GLY A 209 -1.25 -7.70 16.82
N TYR A 210 -1.94 -7.57 15.68
CA TYR A 210 -2.04 -6.31 14.94
C TYR A 210 -3.08 -5.35 15.52
N GLY A 211 -3.99 -5.82 16.37
CA GLY A 211 -4.98 -5.01 17.07
C GLY A 211 -5.13 -5.44 18.52
N ASP A 212 -5.62 -4.56 19.37
CA ASP A 212 -5.95 -4.86 20.77
C ASP A 212 -7.40 -5.31 20.92
N VAL A 213 -8.28 -4.76 20.07
CA VAL A 213 -9.72 -5.06 20.03
C VAL A 213 -10.15 -5.21 18.57
N VAL A 214 -11.07 -6.11 18.30
CA VAL A 214 -11.71 -6.26 17.00
C VAL A 214 -13.21 -6.14 17.15
N VAL A 215 -13.86 -5.54 16.15
CA VAL A 215 -15.30 -5.30 16.12
C VAL A 215 -15.86 -5.72 14.77
N ASP A 216 -16.87 -6.57 14.78
CA ASP A 216 -17.69 -6.89 13.61
C ASP A 216 -18.97 -6.04 13.64
N PRO A 217 -19.07 -4.96 12.85
CA PRO A 217 -20.21 -4.05 12.87
C PRO A 217 -21.51 -4.68 12.37
N SER A 218 -21.47 -5.91 11.84
CA SER A 218 -22.66 -6.67 11.49
C SER A 218 -23.32 -7.34 12.69
N SER A 219 -22.59 -7.53 13.78
CA SER A 219 -23.04 -8.22 15.00
C SER A 219 -22.93 -7.37 16.27
N GLU A 220 -22.13 -6.29 16.24
CA GLU A 220 -21.85 -5.44 17.38
C GLU A 220 -22.00 -3.96 16.99
N ASP A 221 -22.35 -3.13 17.95
CA ASP A 221 -22.35 -1.67 17.75
C ASP A 221 -20.93 -1.12 17.96
N ALA A 222 -20.26 -0.79 16.86
CA ALA A 222 -18.88 -0.31 16.89
C ALA A 222 -18.72 1.01 17.68
N ASP A 223 -19.72 1.88 17.62
CA ASP A 223 -19.74 3.14 18.36
C ASP A 223 -19.77 2.88 19.86
N ALA A 224 -20.71 2.03 20.31
CA ALA A 224 -20.83 1.65 21.72
C ALA A 224 -19.56 0.95 22.26
N VAL A 225 -18.93 0.07 21.46
CA VAL A 225 -17.67 -0.59 21.85
C VAL A 225 -16.56 0.43 22.05
N ILE A 226 -16.39 1.36 21.11
CA ILE A 226 -15.33 2.38 21.20
C ILE A 226 -15.61 3.38 22.32
N GLU A 227 -16.87 3.77 22.54
CA GLU A 227 -17.26 4.61 23.68
C GLU A 227 -16.91 3.95 25.01
N ASP A 228 -17.19 2.66 25.19
CA ASP A 228 -16.83 1.91 26.40
C ASP A 228 -15.31 1.89 26.61
N LEU A 229 -14.54 1.66 25.55
CA LEU A 229 -13.06 1.66 25.60
C LEU A 229 -12.42 3.02 25.88
N THR A 230 -13.16 4.10 25.64
CA THR A 230 -12.66 5.49 25.70
C THR A 230 -13.40 6.36 26.69
N GLU A 231 -14.15 5.77 27.64
CA GLU A 231 -14.92 6.49 28.67
C GLU A 231 -15.94 7.48 28.03
N GLY A 232 -16.59 7.08 26.95
CA GLY A 232 -17.59 7.87 26.22
C GLY A 232 -17.03 8.92 25.26
N ARG A 233 -15.70 8.95 25.02
CA ARG A 233 -15.08 9.99 24.16
C ARG A 233 -15.16 9.68 22.67
N GLY A 234 -15.01 8.42 22.28
CA GLY A 234 -14.75 7.99 20.90
C GLY A 234 -13.26 7.89 20.54
N ALA A 235 -12.94 7.42 19.35
CA ALA A 235 -11.57 7.24 18.87
C ALA A 235 -10.88 8.58 18.57
N ASP A 236 -9.60 8.70 18.93
CA ASP A 236 -8.79 9.90 18.74
C ASP A 236 -8.45 10.11 17.26
N VAL A 237 -8.09 9.02 16.57
CA VAL A 237 -7.84 8.98 15.11
C VAL A 237 -8.63 7.82 14.51
N VAL A 238 -9.21 8.04 13.34
CA VAL A 238 -9.89 6.98 12.59
C VAL A 238 -9.32 6.89 11.18
N MET A 239 -8.94 5.69 10.76
CA MET A 239 -8.46 5.40 9.42
C MET A 239 -9.50 4.58 8.67
N GLU A 240 -10.11 5.15 7.65
CA GLU A 240 -11.05 4.47 6.75
C GLU A 240 -10.26 3.83 5.60
N VAL A 241 -10.24 2.50 5.55
CA VAL A 241 -9.39 1.71 4.63
C VAL A 241 -10.21 0.66 3.87
N ALA A 242 -11.49 0.53 4.17
CA ALA A 242 -12.36 -0.51 3.60
C ALA A 242 -12.98 -0.11 2.26
N GLY A 243 -13.34 1.17 2.07
CA GLY A 243 -14.03 1.65 0.88
C GLY A 243 -15.43 1.04 0.67
N GLY A 244 -16.01 0.48 1.72
CA GLY A 244 -17.34 -0.13 1.68
C GLY A 244 -18.46 0.89 1.77
N LYS A 245 -19.70 0.45 1.47
CA LYS A 245 -20.88 1.33 1.43
C LYS A 245 -21.11 2.13 2.72
N ASP A 246 -20.87 1.51 3.89
CA ASP A 246 -21.12 2.12 5.20
C ASP A 246 -19.83 2.47 5.95
N SER A 247 -18.67 2.18 5.37
CA SER A 247 -17.37 2.32 6.05
C SER A 247 -17.02 3.77 6.41
N LEU A 248 -17.33 4.73 5.53
CA LEU A 248 -17.16 6.16 5.84
C LEU A 248 -18.09 6.58 6.99
N ARG A 249 -19.34 6.08 7.01
CA ARG A 249 -20.27 6.36 8.10
C ARG A 249 -19.70 5.82 9.41
N THR A 250 -19.30 4.55 9.46
CA THR A 250 -18.64 3.96 10.63
C THR A 250 -17.45 4.81 11.07
N ALA A 251 -16.58 5.22 10.13
CA ALA A 251 -15.39 5.99 10.46
C ALA A 251 -15.70 7.31 11.19
N TRP A 252 -16.67 8.07 10.73
CA TRP A 252 -16.96 9.35 11.38
C TRP A 252 -17.86 9.21 12.63
N THR A 253 -18.66 8.15 12.77
CA THR A 253 -19.48 7.93 13.98
C THR A 253 -18.61 7.55 15.16
N VAL A 254 -17.66 6.62 14.99
CA VAL A 254 -16.76 6.17 16.07
C VAL A 254 -15.72 7.21 16.47
N ALA A 255 -15.53 8.25 15.66
CA ALA A 255 -14.58 9.34 15.92
C ALA A 255 -15.06 10.25 17.05
N ARG A 256 -14.18 10.61 18.00
CA ARG A 256 -14.49 11.62 19.03
C ARG A 256 -14.66 13.01 18.38
N PRO A 257 -15.29 13.97 19.09
CA PRO A 257 -15.17 15.37 18.69
C PRO A 257 -13.71 15.81 18.54
N ASN A 258 -13.44 16.62 17.50
CA ASN A 258 -12.11 17.08 17.09
C ASN A 258 -11.12 15.96 16.73
N ALA A 259 -11.60 14.80 16.30
CA ALA A 259 -10.75 13.73 15.79
C ALA A 259 -10.29 14.00 14.35
N VAL A 260 -9.20 13.35 13.96
CA VAL A 260 -8.77 13.24 12.56
C VAL A 260 -9.34 11.95 11.96
N VAL A 261 -10.02 12.07 10.84
CA VAL A 261 -10.52 10.94 10.04
C VAL A 261 -9.71 10.89 8.74
N VAL A 262 -8.87 9.87 8.61
CA VAL A 262 -8.03 9.64 7.42
C VAL A 262 -8.77 8.70 6.48
N ILE A 263 -9.05 9.14 5.27
CA ILE A 263 -9.68 8.33 4.22
C ILE A 263 -8.59 7.81 3.30
N VAL A 264 -8.25 6.53 3.45
CA VAL A 264 -7.21 5.81 2.70
C VAL A 264 -7.80 5.06 1.51
N ALA A 265 -9.02 4.58 1.67
CA ALA A 265 -9.68 3.75 0.66
C ALA A 265 -9.93 4.50 -0.65
N MET A 266 -9.79 3.80 -1.77
CA MET A 266 -10.28 4.25 -3.08
C MET A 266 -11.77 3.92 -3.19
N TYR A 267 -12.61 4.95 -3.27
CA TYR A 267 -14.03 4.80 -3.54
C TYR A 267 -14.31 4.82 -5.05
N GLU A 268 -15.23 3.98 -5.50
CA GLU A 268 -15.69 3.94 -6.89
C GLU A 268 -16.90 4.85 -7.12
N GLU A 269 -17.60 5.24 -6.03
CA GLU A 269 -18.81 6.08 -6.07
C GLU A 269 -18.68 7.27 -5.12
N ASP A 270 -19.42 8.33 -5.39
CA ASP A 270 -19.49 9.53 -4.54
C ASP A 270 -19.93 9.17 -3.12
N GLN A 271 -19.25 9.73 -2.13
CA GLN A 271 -19.59 9.57 -0.72
C GLN A 271 -20.22 10.84 -0.15
N VAL A 272 -21.22 10.66 0.70
CA VAL A 272 -21.95 11.77 1.31
C VAL A 272 -21.50 11.99 2.75
N LEU A 273 -21.12 13.24 3.06
CA LEU A 273 -20.93 13.69 4.43
C LEU A 273 -22.24 14.30 4.95
N PRO A 274 -22.93 13.65 5.90
CA PRO A 274 -24.20 14.12 6.42
C PRO A 274 -23.97 15.25 7.44
N LEU A 275 -23.63 16.43 6.97
CA LEU A 275 -23.22 17.57 7.80
C LEU A 275 -24.18 17.90 8.96
N PRO A 276 -25.53 17.77 8.82
CA PRO A 276 -26.45 17.99 9.95
C PRO A 276 -26.22 17.02 11.11
N GLU A 277 -25.86 15.74 10.81
CA GLU A 277 -25.58 14.71 11.84
C GLU A 277 -24.19 14.91 12.46
N MET A 278 -23.25 15.48 11.71
CA MET A 278 -21.87 15.72 12.12
C MET A 278 -21.67 17.04 12.85
N TYR A 279 -22.72 17.89 12.89
CA TYR A 279 -22.62 19.21 13.50
C TYR A 279 -22.19 19.12 14.98
N GLY A 280 -21.14 19.85 15.32
CA GLY A 280 -20.59 19.83 16.67
C GLY A 280 -19.48 18.80 16.91
N LYS A 281 -19.26 17.82 16.03
CA LYS A 281 -18.09 16.93 16.14
C LYS A 281 -16.76 17.59 15.74
N ASN A 282 -16.78 18.68 14.95
CA ASN A 282 -15.58 19.42 14.50
C ASN A 282 -14.49 18.51 13.92
N LEU A 283 -14.87 17.54 13.09
CA LEU A 283 -13.94 16.55 12.54
C LEU A 283 -13.02 17.15 11.48
N VAL A 284 -11.80 16.66 11.43
CA VAL A 284 -10.85 16.94 10.35
C VAL A 284 -10.79 15.72 9.44
N PHE A 285 -11.18 15.88 8.17
CA PHE A 285 -11.03 14.84 7.16
C PHE A 285 -9.77 15.07 6.34
N LYS A 286 -8.94 14.04 6.23
CA LYS A 286 -7.75 14.02 5.37
C LYS A 286 -7.84 12.85 4.41
N THR A 287 -7.63 13.11 3.12
CA THR A 287 -7.71 12.09 2.08
C THR A 287 -6.67 12.35 1.01
N GLY A 288 -6.23 11.31 0.33
CA GLY A 288 -5.27 11.41 -0.76
C GLY A 288 -4.75 10.05 -1.20
N GLY A 289 -3.77 10.07 -2.08
CA GLY A 289 -2.92 8.92 -2.37
C GLY A 289 -1.69 8.96 -1.48
N VAL A 290 -1.04 7.82 -1.32
CA VAL A 290 0.17 7.69 -0.53
C VAL A 290 1.28 8.64 -1.01
N ASP A 291 1.93 9.31 -0.08
CA ASP A 291 3.20 9.99 -0.32
C ASP A 291 4.34 9.06 0.11
N GLY A 292 4.84 8.26 -0.84
CA GLY A 292 5.78 7.16 -0.60
C GLY A 292 7.23 7.60 -0.31
N CYS A 293 7.47 8.72 0.36
CA CYS A 293 8.81 9.24 0.60
C CYS A 293 9.53 8.63 1.83
N HIS A 294 8.89 7.74 2.58
CA HIS A 294 9.40 7.18 3.83
C HIS A 294 9.92 5.74 3.75
N CYS A 295 10.11 5.19 2.53
CA CYS A 295 10.52 3.78 2.34
C CYS A 295 11.83 3.43 3.07
N ALA A 296 12.81 4.33 3.15
CA ALA A 296 14.06 4.10 3.87
C ALA A 296 13.84 3.97 5.39
N GLU A 297 12.97 4.79 5.97
CA GLU A 297 12.60 4.70 7.38
C GLU A 297 11.86 3.39 7.69
N ILE A 298 10.92 3.01 6.84
CA ILE A 298 10.18 1.75 6.95
C ILE A 298 11.13 0.55 6.86
N MET A 299 12.08 0.58 5.91
CA MET A 299 13.09 -0.48 5.77
C MET A 299 13.94 -0.60 7.04
N ARG A 300 14.31 0.52 7.66
CA ARG A 300 15.02 0.53 8.93
C ARG A 300 14.18 -0.09 10.05
N MET A 301 12.89 0.23 10.13
CA MET A 301 11.97 -0.36 11.12
C MET A 301 11.84 -1.89 10.95
N ILE A 302 11.86 -2.38 9.71
CA ILE A 302 11.88 -3.83 9.42
C ILE A 302 13.20 -4.45 9.89
N SER A 303 14.35 -3.88 9.53
CA SER A 303 15.67 -4.39 9.94
C SER A 303 15.86 -4.37 11.47
N GLU A 304 15.33 -3.36 12.16
CA GLU A 304 15.32 -3.29 13.62
C GLU A 304 14.30 -4.24 14.28
N GLY A 305 13.48 -4.95 13.53
CA GLY A 305 12.44 -5.84 14.04
C GLY A 305 11.28 -5.11 14.75
N ARG A 306 11.10 -3.83 14.49
CA ARG A 306 10.00 -3.03 15.06
C ARG A 306 8.67 -3.30 14.39
N ILE A 307 8.69 -3.70 13.14
CA ILE A 307 7.52 -4.09 12.35
C ILE A 307 7.81 -5.37 11.57
N ASP A 308 6.79 -6.22 11.42
CA ASP A 308 6.84 -7.40 10.56
C ASP A 308 5.51 -7.58 9.83
N ALA A 309 5.51 -7.30 8.53
CA ALA A 309 4.37 -7.50 7.64
C ALA A 309 4.42 -8.84 6.89
N THR A 310 5.46 -9.65 7.10
CA THR A 310 5.64 -10.94 6.40
C THR A 310 4.43 -11.89 6.55
N PRO A 311 3.74 -11.97 7.73
CA PRO A 311 2.56 -12.81 7.87
C PRO A 311 1.41 -12.44 6.91
N LEU A 312 1.37 -11.21 6.40
CA LEU A 312 0.39 -10.80 5.39
C LEU A 312 0.56 -11.56 4.05
N ILE A 313 1.76 -12.07 3.75
CA ILE A 313 2.01 -12.87 2.55
C ILE A 313 1.51 -14.30 2.79
N THR A 314 0.22 -14.49 2.63
CA THR A 314 -0.45 -15.78 2.88
C THR A 314 -0.24 -16.79 1.75
N HIS A 315 -0.01 -16.31 0.53
CA HIS A 315 0.12 -17.17 -0.66
C HIS A 315 1.35 -16.82 -1.48
N ARG A 316 1.91 -17.83 -2.15
CA ARG A 316 3.10 -17.71 -3.01
C ARG A 316 2.87 -18.42 -4.31
N PHE A 317 3.14 -17.73 -5.42
CA PHE A 317 3.01 -18.28 -6.77
C PHE A 317 4.28 -17.99 -7.58
N PRO A 318 4.69 -18.90 -8.49
CA PRO A 318 5.64 -18.53 -9.53
C PRO A 318 4.92 -17.65 -10.57
N PHE A 319 5.66 -16.78 -11.27
CA PHE A 319 5.08 -15.86 -12.26
C PHE A 319 4.34 -16.60 -13.38
N SER A 320 4.81 -17.80 -13.76
CA SER A 320 4.12 -18.67 -14.72
C SER A 320 2.69 -19.05 -14.33
N ARG A 321 2.31 -18.86 -13.07
CA ARG A 321 0.96 -19.11 -12.54
C ARG A 321 0.26 -17.84 -12.05
N ILE A 322 0.65 -16.68 -12.56
CA ILE A 322 0.11 -15.39 -12.09
C ILE A 322 -1.41 -15.24 -12.34
N GLU A 323 -1.94 -15.86 -13.39
CA GLU A 323 -3.39 -15.85 -13.68
C GLU A 323 -4.18 -16.57 -12.57
N GLU A 324 -3.67 -17.70 -12.08
CA GLU A 324 -4.28 -18.42 -10.95
C GLU A 324 -4.20 -17.58 -9.66
N ALA A 325 -3.09 -16.86 -9.46
CA ALA A 325 -2.93 -15.95 -8.34
C ALA A 325 -3.95 -14.80 -8.39
N TYR A 326 -4.19 -14.22 -9.58
CA TYR A 326 -5.23 -13.19 -9.78
C TYR A 326 -6.63 -13.74 -9.53
N ASP A 327 -6.91 -14.96 -9.97
CA ASP A 327 -8.19 -15.63 -9.75
C ASP A 327 -8.46 -15.81 -8.25
N LEU A 328 -7.49 -16.32 -7.50
CA LEU A 328 -7.58 -16.50 -6.06
C LEU A 328 -7.76 -15.16 -5.36
N PHE A 329 -6.94 -14.15 -5.70
CA PHE A 329 -6.95 -12.84 -5.09
C PHE A 329 -8.26 -12.09 -5.34
N SER A 330 -8.74 -12.08 -6.60
CA SER A 330 -9.97 -11.35 -6.96
C SER A 330 -11.23 -11.94 -6.34
N GLN A 331 -11.24 -13.25 -6.07
CA GLN A 331 -12.36 -13.94 -5.44
C GLN A 331 -12.25 -14.00 -3.91
N ARG A 332 -11.18 -13.44 -3.33
CA ARG A 332 -10.91 -13.43 -1.88
C ARG A 332 -11.03 -14.82 -1.24
N ARG A 333 -10.59 -15.87 -1.96
CA ARG A 333 -10.66 -17.27 -1.49
C ARG A 333 -9.51 -17.61 -0.55
N ASP A 334 -9.68 -18.69 0.20
CA ASP A 334 -8.67 -19.36 1.03
C ASP A 334 -7.96 -18.43 2.03
N GLY A 335 -8.67 -17.40 2.50
CA GLY A 335 -8.12 -16.44 3.47
C GLY A 335 -6.98 -15.58 2.90
N VAL A 336 -6.97 -15.35 1.59
CA VAL A 336 -5.91 -14.56 0.95
C VAL A 336 -5.85 -13.14 1.50
N MET A 337 -4.65 -12.74 1.95
CA MET A 337 -4.32 -11.37 2.32
C MET A 337 -3.44 -10.74 1.24
N LYS A 338 -2.21 -11.20 1.07
CA LYS A 338 -1.29 -10.80 0.00
C LYS A 338 -0.68 -12.03 -0.68
N ILE A 339 -0.34 -11.87 -1.93
CA ILE A 339 0.30 -12.90 -2.73
C ILE A 339 1.69 -12.42 -3.15
N ALA A 340 2.72 -13.16 -2.78
CA ALA A 340 4.05 -12.98 -3.37
C ALA A 340 4.12 -13.77 -4.68
N VAL A 341 4.55 -13.11 -5.75
CA VAL A 341 4.77 -13.70 -7.06
C VAL A 341 6.26 -13.65 -7.38
N THR A 342 6.91 -14.82 -7.36
CA THR A 342 8.35 -14.93 -7.65
C THR A 342 8.58 -15.09 -9.14
N MET A 343 9.56 -14.35 -9.68
CA MET A 343 9.96 -14.54 -11.08
C MET A 343 10.59 -15.92 -11.28
N ASP A 344 10.14 -16.63 -12.29
CA ASP A 344 10.69 -17.93 -12.64
C ASP A 344 12.18 -17.79 -12.95
N ARG A 345 13.03 -18.60 -12.32
CA ARG A 345 14.44 -18.62 -12.70
C ARG A 345 14.52 -19.13 -14.14
N ARG A 346 14.93 -18.27 -15.07
CA ARG A 346 15.37 -18.81 -16.37
C ARG A 346 16.49 -19.80 -16.05
N CYS A 347 16.33 -21.06 -16.43
CA CYS A 347 17.47 -21.95 -16.54
C CYS A 347 18.42 -21.25 -17.50
N SER A 348 19.45 -20.58 -16.97
CA SER A 348 20.55 -20.11 -17.78
C SER A 348 21.13 -21.36 -18.44
N GLY A 349 20.69 -21.58 -19.69
CA GLY A 349 21.25 -22.60 -20.55
C GLY A 349 22.75 -22.29 -20.69
N VAL A 350 23.54 -23.28 -20.27
CA VAL A 350 24.99 -23.34 -20.46
C VAL A 350 25.32 -23.28 -21.93
#